data_0de3327209d3a8dca4be959368f0d5c3
#
_entry.id   0de3327209d3a8dca4be959368f0d5c3
#
_cell.length_a   1.000
_cell.length_b   1.000
_cell.length_c   1.000
_cell.angle_alpha   90.00
_cell.angle_beta   90.00
_cell.angle_gamma   90.00
#
_symmetry.space_group_name_H-M   'P 1'
#
loop_
_entity.id
_entity.type
_entity.pdbx_description
1 polymer ?
#
loop_
_entity_poly.entity_id
_entity_poly.type
_entity_poly.pdbx_seq_one_letter_code
_entity_poly.pdbx_strand_id
1 'polypeptide(L)'
;VVVGVWEDGRIGTFRGIRAGTQDFGGTAFGDKGITAIGPWEGYRPLVVEIADFFRTGKAPVSAEETLEIFAFMEAAESSKQNGGAAVTLERVMEAARKANRRRNV
;
A
#
# COMPACT_ATOMS: atom_id res chain seq x y z
N VAL A 1 2.28 -4.03 13.87
CA VAL A 1 0.97 -4.17 13.19
C VAL A 1 0.47 -2.78 12.82
N VAL A 2 -0.03 -2.64 11.61
CA VAL A 2 -0.70 -1.43 11.14
C VAL A 2 -2.16 -1.79 10.84
N VAL A 3 -3.08 -0.90 11.16
CA VAL A 3 -4.51 -1.04 10.84
C VAL A 3 -4.92 0.15 9.98
N GLY A 4 -5.44 -0.11 8.80
CA GLY A 4 -6.09 0.87 7.94
C GLY A 4 -7.60 0.72 7.98
N VAL A 5 -8.31 1.85 8.02
CA VAL A 5 -9.77 1.89 7.97
C VAL A 5 -10.15 2.83 6.84
N TRP A 6 -10.95 2.35 5.90
CA TRP A 6 -11.45 3.11 4.76
C TRP A 6 -12.85 3.66 5.01
N GLU A 7 -13.21 4.73 4.34
CA GLU A 7 -14.52 5.39 4.47
C GLU A 7 -15.70 4.48 4.17
N ASP A 8 -15.51 3.50 3.28
CA ASP A 8 -16.51 2.49 2.93
C ASP A 8 -16.64 1.35 3.97
N GLY A 9 -15.90 1.43 5.08
CA GLY A 9 -15.94 0.46 6.17
C GLY A 9 -15.00 -0.73 6.00
N ARG A 10 -14.22 -0.82 4.92
CA ARG A 10 -13.18 -1.83 4.78
C ARG A 10 -12.10 -1.62 5.84
N ILE A 11 -11.57 -2.72 6.33
CA ILE A 11 -10.47 -2.74 7.30
C ILE A 11 -9.35 -3.61 6.72
N GLY A 12 -8.14 -3.09 6.72
CA GLY A 12 -6.94 -3.84 6.38
C GLY A 12 -5.97 -3.88 7.54
N THR A 13 -5.31 -5.01 7.71
CA THR A 13 -4.23 -5.16 8.69
C THR A 13 -2.96 -5.59 8.02
N PHE A 14 -1.85 -4.97 8.38
CA PHE A 14 -0.51 -5.36 7.96
C PHE A 14 0.32 -5.78 9.17
N ARG A 15 0.97 -6.93 9.06
CA ARG A 15 1.88 -7.43 10.08
C ARG A 15 3.28 -7.60 9.46
N GLY A 16 4.23 -6.80 9.87
CA GLY A 16 5.65 -7.02 9.60
C GLY A 16 6.24 -7.98 10.64
N ILE A 17 6.70 -9.16 10.19
CA ILE A 17 7.33 -10.17 11.04
C ILE A 17 8.82 -9.86 11.11
N ARG A 18 9.35 -9.67 12.32
CA ARG A 18 10.77 -9.34 12.54
C ARG A 18 11.62 -10.51 13.01
N ALA A 19 11.00 -11.56 13.50
CA ALA A 19 11.68 -12.75 13.99
C ALA A 19 10.88 -14.01 13.65
N GLY A 20 11.57 -15.10 13.39
CA GLY A 20 10.98 -16.36 12.97
C GLY A 20 10.94 -16.51 11.44
N THR A 21 10.17 -17.48 10.98
CA THR A 21 9.94 -17.70 9.53
C THR A 21 9.21 -16.52 8.92
N GLN A 22 9.73 -16.01 7.81
CA GLN A 22 9.17 -14.88 7.09
C GLN A 22 8.70 -15.32 5.71
N ASP A 23 7.50 -14.92 5.34
CA ASP A 23 6.91 -15.15 4.04
C ASP A 23 5.91 -14.05 3.73
N PHE A 24 5.42 -14.03 2.48
CA PHE A 24 4.39 -13.11 2.03
C PHE A 24 3.07 -13.84 1.88
N GLY A 25 2.02 -13.29 2.43
CA GLY A 25 0.69 -13.85 2.32
C GLY A 25 -0.32 -13.08 3.14
N GLY A 26 -1.55 -13.48 3.05
CA GLY A 26 -2.65 -12.86 3.77
C GLY A 26 -3.95 -13.63 3.62
N THR A 27 -4.99 -13.06 4.17
CA THR A 27 -6.36 -13.55 4.00
C THR A 27 -7.26 -12.37 3.65
N ALA A 28 -8.00 -12.49 2.56
CA ALA A 28 -9.03 -11.54 2.19
C ALA A 28 -10.41 -12.05 2.60
N PHE A 29 -11.16 -11.20 3.28
CA PHE A 29 -12.54 -11.44 3.71
C PHE A 29 -13.45 -10.58 2.84
N GLY A 30 -14.25 -11.19 2.00
CA GLY A 30 -15.18 -10.50 1.11
C GLY A 30 -16.62 -10.97 1.33
N ASP A 31 -17.54 -10.28 0.69
CA ASP A 31 -18.97 -10.60 0.70
C ASP A 31 -19.30 -11.95 0.04
N LYS A 32 -18.46 -12.42 -0.85
CA LYS A 32 -18.62 -13.71 -1.58
C LYS A 32 -17.82 -14.86 -0.99
N GLY A 33 -16.99 -14.60 0.03
CA GLY A 33 -16.19 -15.65 0.64
C GLY A 33 -14.88 -15.15 1.24
N ILE A 34 -14.10 -16.11 1.72
CA ILE A 34 -12.79 -15.90 2.32
C ILE A 34 -11.76 -16.61 1.46
N THR A 35 -10.67 -15.94 1.12
CA THR A 35 -9.59 -16.51 0.31
C THR A 35 -8.22 -16.18 0.87
N ALA A 36 -7.29 -17.12 0.72
CA ALA A 36 -5.88 -16.89 1.01
C ALA A 36 -5.21 -16.12 -0.14
N ILE A 37 -4.33 -15.19 0.21
CA ILE A 37 -3.49 -14.43 -0.71
C ILE A 37 -2.05 -14.92 -0.57
N GLY A 38 -1.40 -15.22 -1.67
CA GLY A 38 -0.06 -15.82 -1.72
C GLY A 38 -0.12 -17.28 -2.13
N PRO A 39 1.02 -17.98 -2.20
CA PRO A 39 2.37 -17.58 -1.81
C PRO A 39 3.06 -16.59 -2.78
N TRP A 40 4.27 -16.18 -2.41
CA TRP A 40 5.14 -15.40 -3.29
C TRP A 40 5.60 -16.25 -4.50
N GLU A 41 5.28 -15.80 -5.69
CA GLU A 41 5.56 -16.51 -6.96
C GLU A 41 6.83 -16.01 -7.68
N GLY A 42 7.66 -15.23 -7.01
CA GLY A 42 8.85 -14.62 -7.59
C GLY A 42 8.54 -13.38 -8.44
N TYR A 43 9.52 -12.96 -9.22
CA TYR A 43 9.45 -11.74 -10.04
C TYR A 43 8.82 -11.94 -11.42
N ARG A 44 8.55 -13.18 -11.84
CA ARG A 44 8.03 -13.46 -13.18
C ARG A 44 6.72 -12.71 -13.50
N PRO A 45 5.70 -12.71 -12.63
CA PRO A 45 4.47 -11.95 -12.89
C PRO A 45 4.73 -10.47 -13.09
N LEU A 46 5.59 -9.86 -12.26
CA LEU A 46 5.97 -8.44 -12.39
C LEU A 46 6.65 -8.16 -13.74
N VAL A 47 7.58 -9.02 -14.17
CA VAL A 47 8.29 -8.85 -15.45
C VAL A 47 7.33 -8.95 -16.63
N VAL A 48 6.34 -9.83 -16.57
CA VAL A 48 5.29 -9.93 -17.60
C VAL A 48 4.48 -8.62 -17.70
N GLU A 49 4.05 -8.06 -16.59
CA GLU A 49 3.32 -6.79 -16.54
C GLU A 49 4.17 -5.61 -17.07
N ILE A 50 5.46 -5.58 -16.74
CA ILE A 50 6.40 -4.57 -17.26
C ILE A 50 6.53 -4.69 -18.79
N ALA A 51 6.68 -5.90 -19.31
CA ALA A 51 6.78 -6.13 -20.76
C ALA A 51 5.47 -5.73 -21.49
N ASP A 52 4.33 -6.04 -20.90
CA ASP A 52 3.03 -5.64 -21.44
C ASP A 52 2.83 -4.11 -21.41
N PHE A 53 3.30 -3.45 -20.34
CA PHE A 53 3.30 -2.00 -20.29
C PHE A 53 4.12 -1.37 -21.42
N PHE A 54 5.33 -1.85 -21.67
CA PHE A 54 6.16 -1.36 -22.78
C PHE A 54 5.52 -1.62 -24.14
N ARG A 55 4.79 -2.71 -24.31
CA ARG A 55 4.13 -3.07 -25.55
C ARG A 55 2.85 -2.28 -25.79
N THR A 56 2.07 -2.01 -24.75
CA THR A 56 0.71 -1.46 -24.86
C THR A 56 0.57 0.00 -24.42
N GLY A 57 1.53 0.51 -23.66
CA GLY A 57 1.45 1.83 -23.03
C GLY A 57 0.45 1.89 -21.87
N LYS A 58 -0.16 0.77 -21.46
CA LYS A 58 -1.11 0.73 -20.36
C LYS A 58 -0.41 0.32 -19.07
N ALA A 59 -0.42 1.20 -18.08
CA ALA A 59 0.09 0.86 -16.75
C ALA A 59 -0.86 -0.14 -16.07
N PRO A 60 -0.34 -1.25 -15.48
CA PRO A 60 -1.15 -2.24 -14.77
C PRO A 60 -1.72 -1.70 -13.45
N VAL A 61 -1.10 -0.66 -12.90
CA VAL A 61 -1.51 0.02 -11.67
C VAL A 61 -1.58 1.51 -11.95
N SER A 62 -2.62 2.18 -11.48
CA SER A 62 -2.78 3.63 -11.66
C SER A 62 -1.78 4.42 -10.80
N ALA A 63 -1.52 5.67 -11.21
CA ALA A 63 -0.70 6.57 -10.41
C ALA A 63 -1.34 6.88 -9.04
N GLU A 64 -2.66 7.01 -9.01
CA GLU A 64 -3.45 7.25 -7.80
C GLU A 64 -3.28 6.09 -6.81
N GLU A 65 -3.44 4.85 -7.27
CA GLU A 65 -3.26 3.66 -6.43
C GLU A 65 -1.83 3.54 -5.90
N THR A 66 -0.84 3.81 -6.74
CA THR A 66 0.56 3.84 -6.32
C THR A 66 0.81 4.89 -5.24
N LEU A 67 0.28 6.11 -5.42
CA LEU A 67 0.41 7.18 -4.43
C LEU A 67 -0.32 6.85 -3.12
N GLU A 68 -1.48 6.20 -3.17
CA GLU A 68 -2.21 5.74 -1.99
C GLU A 68 -1.39 4.72 -1.19
N ILE A 69 -0.76 3.77 -1.87
CA ILE A 69 0.13 2.78 -1.22
C ILE A 69 1.29 3.48 -0.49
N PHE A 70 1.96 4.43 -1.14
CA PHE A 70 3.02 5.21 -0.50
C PHE A 70 2.52 6.07 0.65
N ALA A 71 1.36 6.71 0.49
CA ALA A 71 0.74 7.48 1.56
C ALA A 71 0.38 6.61 2.78
N PHE A 72 -0.07 5.38 2.56
CA PHE A 72 -0.33 4.42 3.63
C PHE A 72 0.96 4.07 4.41
N MET A 73 2.06 3.82 3.70
CA MET A 73 3.35 3.53 4.34
C MET A 73 3.84 4.71 5.18
N GLU A 74 3.76 5.93 4.66
CA GLU A 74 4.14 7.17 5.36
C GLU A 74 3.22 7.45 6.55
N ALA A 75 1.92 7.24 6.41
CA ALA A 75 0.96 7.36 7.51
C ALA A 75 1.25 6.37 8.63
N ALA A 76 1.61 5.13 8.28
CA ALA A 76 1.97 4.10 9.25
C ALA A 76 3.23 4.49 10.06
N GLU A 77 4.26 5.01 9.38
CA GLU A 77 5.48 5.46 10.07
C GLU A 77 5.21 6.71 10.92
N SER A 78 4.44 7.67 10.43
CA SER A 78 4.01 8.83 11.20
C SER A 78 3.19 8.45 12.43
N SER A 79 2.25 7.51 12.29
CA SER A 79 1.48 6.96 13.40
C SER A 79 2.37 6.33 14.46
N LYS A 80 3.33 5.51 14.05
CA LYS A 80 4.31 4.88 14.94
C LYS A 80 5.13 5.90 15.72
N GLN A 81 5.63 6.95 15.07
CA GLN A 81 6.38 8.03 15.71
C GLN A 81 5.55 8.83 16.70
N ASN A 82 4.23 8.86 16.53
CA ASN A 82 3.27 9.54 17.40
C ASN A 82 2.52 8.59 18.34
N GLY A 83 3.15 7.49 18.74
CA GLY A 83 2.59 6.57 19.74
C GLY A 83 1.36 5.79 19.28
N GLY A 84 1.16 5.62 17.99
CA GLY A 84 0.02 4.91 17.43
C GLY A 84 -1.20 5.80 17.14
N ALA A 85 -1.03 7.13 17.17
CA ALA A 85 -2.12 8.05 16.84
C ALA A 85 -2.62 7.86 15.40
N ALA A 86 -3.91 8.04 15.17
CA ALA A 86 -4.50 7.96 13.84
C ALA A 86 -3.94 9.04 12.91
N VAL A 87 -3.56 8.64 11.71
CA VAL A 87 -3.06 9.53 10.65
C VAL A 87 -3.86 9.27 9.39
N THR A 88 -4.46 10.30 8.80
CA THR A 88 -5.21 10.17 7.56
C THR A 88 -4.28 10.22 6.34
N LEU A 89 -4.59 9.45 5.31
CA LEU A 89 -3.83 9.47 4.05
C LEU A 89 -3.90 10.87 3.39
N GLU A 90 -5.04 11.53 3.48
CA GLU A 90 -5.24 12.87 2.96
C GLU A 90 -4.24 13.88 3.55
N ARG A 91 -4.03 13.85 4.88
CA ARG A 91 -3.03 14.69 5.55
C ARG A 91 -1.60 14.44 5.02
N VAL A 92 -1.24 13.19 4.81
CA VAL A 92 0.06 12.81 4.25
C VAL A 92 0.21 13.35 2.83
N MET A 93 -0.79 13.14 1.99
CA MET A 93 -0.80 13.60 0.60
C MET A 93 -0.72 15.13 0.49
N GLU A 94 -1.43 15.87 1.34
CA GLU A 94 -1.35 17.33 1.40
C GLU A 94 0.04 17.82 1.82
N ALA A 95 0.64 17.19 2.83
CA ALA A 95 1.99 17.53 3.26
C ALA A 95 3.01 17.34 2.13
N ALA A 96 2.92 16.22 1.40
CA ALA A 96 3.77 15.93 0.26
C ALA A 96 3.61 16.96 -0.87
N ARG A 97 2.36 17.35 -1.20
CA ARG A 97 2.07 18.40 -2.20
C ARG A 97 2.66 19.75 -1.81
N LYS A 98 2.54 20.14 -0.54
CA LYS A 98 3.11 21.39 -0.02
C LYS A 98 4.65 21.38 -0.10
N ALA A 99 5.28 20.28 0.26
CA ALA A 99 6.73 20.12 0.19
C ALA A 99 7.24 20.22 -1.26
N ASN A 100 6.55 19.57 -2.21
CA ASN A 100 6.90 19.60 -3.62
C ASN A 100 6.80 21.03 -4.24
N ARG A 101 5.75 21.78 -3.89
CA ARG A 101 5.61 23.18 -4.34
C ARG A 101 6.76 24.06 -3.88
N ARG A 102 7.27 23.88 -2.67
CA ARG A 102 8.42 24.64 -2.13
C ARG A 102 9.75 24.31 -2.82
N ARG A 103 9.89 23.12 -3.39
CA ARG A 103 11.10 22.68 -4.12
C ARG A 103 11.16 23.19 -5.55
N ASN A 104 10.01 23.55 -6.12
CA ASN A 104 9.87 24.00 -7.51
C ASN A 104 9.77 25.54 -7.62
N VAL A 105 10.02 26.27 -6.55
CA VAL A 105 10.18 27.72 -6.47
C VAL A 105 11.62 28.06 -6.10
#